data_439f0e30578b10d4b43d639e69263414
#
_entry.id   439f0e30578b10d4b43d639e69263414
#
_cell.length_a   1.000
_cell.length_b   1.000
_cell.length_c   1.000
_cell.angle_alpha   90.00
_cell.angle_beta   90.00
_cell.angle_gamma   90.00
#
_symmetry.space_group_name_H-M   'P 1'
#
loop_
_entity.id
_entity.type
_entity.pdbx_description
1 polymer ?
#
loop_
_entity_poly.entity_id
_entity_poly.type
_entity_poly.pdbx_seq_one_letter_code
_entity_poly.pdbx_strand_id
1 'polypeptide(L)'
;MGRKEVLAERRALENFYYNCKLETPQEVAKQFEVYTRLIWEFHQAGLCYDYYCDQTVTHLEGVGTWVGGKDALEVETLPTFSAYPNKKCNFKEIYAVGDAEQGYHFGQITSNSGTFSRAGATMGGLGDGSTFDEDSSYCLCECYVNKVEGRWCIVSEFVVNGQEAIRRRTANTRPFCKTILEFYKGLEKEDS
;
A
#
# COMPACT_ATOMS: atom_id res chain seq x y z
N MET A 1 -11.41 -17.08 9.31
CA MET A 1 -12.26 -15.99 9.88
C MET A 1 -13.56 -15.95 9.11
N GLY A 2 -14.69 -16.03 9.80
CA GLY A 2 -16.01 -16.02 9.17
C GLY A 2 -16.48 -14.58 8.84
N ARG A 3 -17.50 -14.44 7.98
CA ARG A 3 -18.04 -13.13 7.57
C ARG A 3 -18.40 -12.20 8.76
N LYS A 4 -18.98 -12.76 9.82
CA LYS A 4 -19.38 -11.96 11.01
C LYS A 4 -18.16 -11.38 11.73
N GLU A 5 -17.09 -12.15 11.83
CA GLU A 5 -15.84 -11.73 12.46
C GLU A 5 -15.15 -10.64 11.63
N VAL A 6 -15.09 -10.80 10.30
CA VAL A 6 -14.55 -9.78 9.38
C VAL A 6 -15.30 -8.47 9.50
N LEU A 7 -16.64 -8.52 9.53
CA LEU A 7 -17.47 -7.32 9.68
C LEU A 7 -17.33 -6.66 11.06
N ALA A 8 -17.14 -7.45 12.11
CA ALA A 8 -16.92 -6.93 13.46
C ALA A 8 -15.55 -6.23 13.55
N GLU A 9 -14.51 -6.84 13.02
CA GLU A 9 -13.18 -6.27 12.95
C GLU A 9 -13.18 -4.95 12.16
N ARG A 10 -13.75 -4.94 10.96
CA ARG A 10 -13.88 -3.73 10.15
C ARG A 10 -14.57 -2.60 10.93
N ARG A 11 -15.70 -2.87 11.58
CA ARG A 11 -16.43 -1.87 12.35
C ARG A 11 -15.62 -1.32 13.53
N ALA A 12 -14.85 -2.17 14.18
CA ALA A 12 -13.97 -1.73 15.27
C ALA A 12 -12.88 -0.77 14.76
N LEU A 13 -12.27 -1.08 13.61
CA LEU A 13 -11.29 -0.21 12.96
C LEU A 13 -11.93 1.11 12.51
N GLU A 14 -13.07 1.07 11.84
CA GLU A 14 -13.80 2.26 11.42
C GLU A 14 -14.19 3.15 12.62
N ASN A 15 -14.66 2.55 13.71
CA ASN A 15 -14.99 3.30 14.91
C ASN A 15 -13.77 4.01 15.49
N PHE A 16 -12.62 3.36 15.56
CA PHE A 16 -11.39 4.02 16.00
C PHE A 16 -10.99 5.14 15.04
N TYR A 17 -10.98 4.86 13.74
CA TYR A 17 -10.57 5.76 12.67
C TYR A 17 -11.30 7.11 12.73
N TYR A 18 -12.63 7.06 12.81
CA TYR A 18 -13.45 8.28 12.80
C TYR A 18 -13.51 9.03 14.13
N ASN A 19 -13.01 8.45 15.23
CA ASN A 19 -13.00 9.09 16.53
C ASN A 19 -11.61 9.53 17.00
N CYS A 20 -10.54 9.17 16.29
CA CYS A 20 -9.18 9.56 16.62
C CYS A 20 -8.94 11.04 16.31
N LYS A 21 -8.28 11.76 17.21
CA LYS A 21 -8.07 13.22 17.09
C LYS A 21 -6.66 13.62 16.68
N LEU A 22 -5.72 12.69 16.65
CA LEU A 22 -4.32 12.94 16.34
C LEU A 22 -3.67 13.99 17.28
N GLU A 23 -3.90 13.84 18.57
CA GLU A 23 -3.36 14.75 19.60
C GLU A 23 -1.98 14.31 20.10
N THR A 24 -1.67 13.02 20.01
CA THR A 24 -0.41 12.42 20.49
C THR A 24 0.27 11.58 19.42
N PRO A 25 1.61 11.39 19.47
CA PRO A 25 2.30 10.48 18.59
C PRO A 25 1.74 9.04 18.58
N GLN A 26 1.29 8.56 19.76
CA GLN A 26 0.71 7.22 19.90
C GLN A 26 -0.63 7.11 19.14
N GLU A 27 -1.46 8.15 19.21
CA GLU A 27 -2.69 8.22 18.42
C GLU A 27 -2.40 8.26 16.92
N VAL A 28 -1.39 9.03 16.53
CA VAL A 28 -0.95 9.11 15.11
C VAL A 28 -0.48 7.74 14.61
N ALA A 29 0.42 7.08 15.34
CA ALA A 29 0.88 5.74 14.99
C ALA A 29 -0.30 4.77 14.86
N LYS A 30 -1.20 4.76 15.84
CA LYS A 30 -2.38 3.87 15.80
C LYS A 30 -3.37 4.24 14.70
N GLN A 31 -3.58 5.52 14.44
CA GLN A 31 -4.47 5.99 13.37
C GLN A 31 -3.98 5.51 12.00
N PHE A 32 -2.69 5.64 11.73
CA PHE A 32 -2.14 5.23 10.45
C PHE A 32 -1.99 3.71 10.30
N GLU A 33 -1.82 2.96 11.39
CA GLU A 33 -2.00 1.50 11.38
C GLU A 33 -3.41 1.13 10.92
N VAL A 34 -4.42 1.72 11.57
CA VAL A 34 -5.83 1.48 11.25
C VAL A 34 -6.18 1.92 9.84
N TYR A 35 -5.73 3.11 9.43
CA TYR A 35 -5.89 3.65 8.08
C TYR A 35 -5.32 2.70 7.02
N THR A 36 -4.08 2.25 7.20
CA THR A 36 -3.42 1.32 6.29
C THR A 36 -4.21 0.01 6.17
N ARG A 37 -4.69 -0.53 7.29
CA ARG A 37 -5.51 -1.75 7.28
C ARG A 37 -6.85 -1.55 6.58
N LEU A 38 -7.54 -0.45 6.84
CA LEU A 38 -8.82 -0.14 6.19
C LEU A 38 -8.68 -0.03 4.67
N ILE A 39 -7.62 0.62 4.20
CA ILE A 39 -7.35 0.71 2.77
C ILE A 39 -6.99 -0.65 2.20
N TRP A 40 -5.94 -1.28 2.71
CA TRP A 40 -5.34 -2.44 2.03
C TRP A 40 -6.03 -3.77 2.30
N GLU A 41 -6.58 -3.99 3.51
CA GLU A 41 -7.25 -5.24 3.86
C GLU A 41 -8.77 -5.19 3.64
N PHE A 42 -9.38 -4.01 3.75
CA PHE A 42 -10.82 -3.82 3.60
C PHE A 42 -11.21 -3.02 2.35
N HIS A 43 -10.24 -2.69 1.51
CA HIS A 43 -10.40 -2.03 0.20
C HIS A 43 -11.17 -0.70 0.25
N GLN A 44 -10.96 0.09 1.31
CA GLN A 44 -11.58 1.40 1.44
C GLN A 44 -10.74 2.48 0.75
N ALA A 45 -10.61 2.40 -0.56
CA ALA A 45 -9.79 3.31 -1.37
C ALA A 45 -10.12 4.79 -1.16
N GLY A 46 -11.39 5.12 -0.91
CA GLY A 46 -11.83 6.49 -0.69
C GLY A 46 -11.18 7.18 0.51
N LEU A 47 -10.69 6.42 1.49
CA LEU A 47 -9.97 6.98 2.64
C LEU A 47 -8.64 7.66 2.26
N CYS A 48 -8.09 7.38 1.08
CA CYS A 48 -6.93 8.12 0.59
C CYS A 48 -7.18 9.64 0.58
N TYR A 49 -8.39 10.07 0.24
CA TYR A 49 -8.74 11.49 0.22
C TYR A 49 -8.86 12.15 1.61
N ASP A 50 -8.91 11.37 2.69
CA ASP A 50 -8.97 11.92 4.04
C ASP A 50 -7.63 12.53 4.48
N TYR A 51 -6.52 11.94 4.03
CA TYR A 51 -5.17 12.40 4.41
C TYR A 51 -4.31 12.86 3.25
N TYR A 52 -4.55 12.40 2.03
CA TYR A 52 -3.84 12.93 0.87
C TYR A 52 -4.55 14.21 0.38
N CYS A 53 -3.77 15.26 0.21
CA CYS A 53 -4.24 16.54 -0.34
C CYS A 53 -3.61 16.80 -1.72
N ASP A 54 -3.96 17.91 -2.36
CA ASP A 54 -3.45 18.23 -3.69
C ASP A 54 -1.94 18.47 -3.72
N GLN A 55 -1.35 18.83 -2.57
CA GLN A 55 0.09 19.05 -2.42
C GLN A 55 0.87 17.83 -1.94
N THR A 56 0.21 16.74 -1.61
CA THR A 56 0.90 15.51 -1.16
C THR A 56 1.89 15.04 -2.22
N VAL A 57 3.13 14.82 -1.81
CA VAL A 57 4.16 14.27 -2.69
C VAL A 57 4.47 12.84 -2.25
N THR A 58 4.25 11.88 -3.13
CA THR A 58 4.54 10.47 -2.89
C THR A 58 5.71 10.01 -3.73
N HIS A 59 6.68 9.38 -3.09
CA HIS A 59 7.83 8.73 -3.73
C HIS A 59 7.75 7.22 -3.52
N LEU A 60 7.59 6.47 -4.60
CA LEU A 60 7.57 5.02 -4.55
C LEU A 60 8.79 4.45 -5.27
N GLU A 61 9.61 3.69 -4.53
CA GLU A 61 10.82 3.08 -5.04
C GLU A 61 10.54 2.24 -6.31
N GLY A 62 11.29 2.52 -7.36
CA GLY A 62 11.22 1.79 -8.63
C GLY A 62 10.01 2.11 -9.51
N VAL A 63 9.11 3.00 -9.06
CA VAL A 63 7.91 3.41 -9.81
C VAL A 63 7.99 4.87 -10.21
N GLY A 64 8.20 5.78 -9.26
CA GLY A 64 8.31 7.22 -9.53
C GLY A 64 7.83 8.10 -8.40
N THR A 65 7.58 9.34 -8.77
CA THR A 65 7.06 10.38 -7.89
C THR A 65 5.83 11.00 -8.51
N TRP A 66 4.80 11.21 -7.71
CA TRP A 66 3.58 11.90 -8.12
C TRP A 66 3.07 12.85 -7.06
N VAL A 67 2.16 13.72 -7.44
CA VAL A 67 1.61 14.78 -6.58
C VAL A 67 0.09 14.67 -6.57
N GLY A 68 -0.48 14.73 -5.37
CA GLY A 68 -1.92 14.72 -5.14
C GLY A 68 -2.52 13.36 -4.81
N GLY A 69 -3.61 13.40 -4.05
CA GLY A 69 -4.30 12.19 -3.59
C GLY A 69 -4.94 11.38 -4.72
N LYS A 70 -5.36 12.06 -5.80
CA LYS A 70 -5.92 11.38 -6.98
C LYS A 70 -4.88 10.48 -7.64
N ASP A 71 -3.67 11.00 -7.84
CA ASP A 71 -2.60 10.23 -8.48
C ASP A 71 -2.16 9.06 -7.60
N ALA A 72 -2.05 9.25 -6.27
CA ALA A 72 -1.78 8.15 -5.34
C ALA A 72 -2.83 7.04 -5.44
N LEU A 73 -4.11 7.40 -5.55
CA LEU A 73 -5.19 6.44 -5.71
C LEU A 73 -5.09 5.69 -7.05
N GLU A 74 -4.94 6.41 -8.16
CA GLU A 74 -4.98 5.84 -9.52
C GLU A 74 -3.70 5.07 -9.87
N VAL A 75 -2.52 5.55 -9.43
CA VAL A 75 -1.23 4.95 -9.78
C VAL A 75 -0.87 3.78 -8.87
N GLU A 76 -1.21 3.84 -7.60
CA GLU A 76 -0.79 2.84 -6.61
C GLU A 76 -1.95 2.01 -6.06
N THR A 77 -2.96 2.66 -5.48
CA THR A 77 -3.96 1.98 -4.65
C THR A 77 -4.84 1.05 -5.49
N LEU A 78 -5.46 1.54 -6.54
CA LEU A 78 -6.37 0.73 -7.38
C LEU A 78 -5.65 -0.39 -8.13
N PRO A 79 -4.47 -0.17 -8.75
CA PRO A 79 -3.69 -1.25 -9.34
C PRO A 79 -3.29 -2.32 -8.31
N THR A 80 -2.92 -1.91 -7.09
CA THR A 80 -2.56 -2.86 -6.03
C THR A 80 -3.76 -3.70 -5.58
N PHE A 81 -4.95 -3.14 -5.47
CA PHE A 81 -6.16 -3.92 -5.18
C PHE A 81 -6.44 -4.97 -6.24
N SER A 82 -6.28 -4.60 -7.51
CA SER A 82 -6.43 -5.53 -8.62
C SER A 82 -5.38 -6.64 -8.60
N ALA A 83 -4.14 -6.27 -8.25
CA ALA A 83 -3.03 -7.21 -8.18
C ALA A 83 -3.12 -8.16 -6.97
N TYR A 84 -3.56 -7.66 -5.83
CA TYR A 84 -3.53 -8.37 -4.55
C TYR A 84 -4.87 -8.24 -3.81
N PRO A 85 -5.94 -8.89 -4.29
CA PRO A 85 -7.29 -8.72 -3.74
C PRO A 85 -7.48 -9.21 -2.31
N ASN A 86 -6.54 -9.97 -1.79
CA ASN A 86 -6.52 -10.48 -0.42
C ASN A 86 -5.26 -10.09 0.35
N LYS A 87 -4.69 -8.92 0.01
CA LYS A 87 -3.50 -8.39 0.70
C LYS A 87 -3.74 -8.29 2.21
N LYS A 88 -2.74 -8.69 2.98
CA LYS A 88 -2.64 -8.51 4.43
C LYS A 88 -1.40 -7.69 4.75
N CYS A 89 -1.55 -6.76 5.67
CA CYS A 89 -0.47 -5.92 6.19
C CYS A 89 -0.13 -6.37 7.60
N ASN A 90 1.04 -6.99 7.77
CA ASN A 90 1.54 -7.43 9.06
C ASN A 90 2.54 -6.40 9.56
N PHE A 91 2.13 -5.58 10.53
CA PHE A 91 2.99 -4.54 11.08
C PHE A 91 4.08 -5.16 11.94
N LYS A 92 5.33 -4.90 11.61
CA LYS A 92 6.50 -5.28 12.39
C LYS A 92 6.89 -4.14 13.34
N GLU A 93 6.77 -2.92 12.86
CA GLU A 93 7.02 -1.72 13.64
C GLU A 93 6.15 -0.58 13.09
N ILE A 94 5.68 0.26 14.00
CA ILE A 94 5.05 1.53 13.67
C ILE A 94 5.40 2.54 14.77
N TYR A 95 5.78 3.73 14.37
CA TYR A 95 6.11 4.81 15.28
C TYR A 95 5.63 6.15 14.74
N ALA A 96 5.48 7.10 15.64
CA ALA A 96 5.32 8.50 15.29
C ALA A 96 6.07 9.38 16.28
N VAL A 97 6.54 10.52 15.83
CA VAL A 97 7.17 11.58 16.62
C VAL A 97 6.62 12.93 16.16
N GLY A 98 6.71 13.92 17.03
CA GLY A 98 6.18 15.26 16.78
C GLY A 98 5.03 15.64 17.68
N ASP A 99 4.32 16.67 17.34
CA ASP A 99 3.19 17.20 18.11
C ASP A 99 2.14 17.87 17.19
N ALA A 100 1.01 18.25 17.79
CA ALA A 100 -0.11 18.84 17.05
C ALA A 100 0.15 20.28 16.54
N GLU A 101 1.21 20.95 16.99
CA GLU A 101 1.61 22.29 16.53
C GLU A 101 2.54 22.20 15.32
N GLN A 102 3.56 21.35 15.39
CA GLN A 102 4.63 21.26 14.38
C GLN A 102 4.34 20.21 13.33
N GLY A 103 3.39 19.30 13.60
CA GLY A 103 3.10 18.16 12.77
C GLY A 103 3.80 16.89 13.26
N TYR A 104 3.59 15.82 12.52
CA TYR A 104 4.09 14.50 12.87
C TYR A 104 4.92 13.91 11.75
N HIS A 105 5.92 13.15 12.16
CA HIS A 105 6.58 12.18 11.30
C HIS A 105 6.20 10.78 11.81
N PHE A 106 5.63 9.96 10.96
CA PHE A 106 5.39 8.56 11.28
C PHE A 106 6.06 7.63 10.27
N GLY A 107 6.45 6.47 10.75
CA GLY A 107 6.98 5.43 9.92
C GLY A 107 6.35 4.08 10.27
N GLN A 108 6.28 3.21 9.28
CA GLN A 108 5.80 1.84 9.46
C GLN A 108 6.62 0.85 8.64
N ILE A 109 7.01 -0.23 9.29
CA ILE A 109 7.58 -1.40 8.65
C ILE A 109 6.51 -2.47 8.63
N THR A 110 6.08 -2.84 7.43
CA THR A 110 5.12 -3.92 7.24
C THR A 110 5.76 -5.07 6.48
N SER A 111 5.36 -6.28 6.81
CA SER A 111 5.50 -7.39 5.89
C SER A 111 4.13 -7.72 5.31
N ASN A 112 4.10 -7.95 4.02
CA ASN A 112 2.83 -8.14 3.31
C ASN A 112 2.68 -9.60 2.89
N SER A 113 1.46 -10.10 2.90
CA SER A 113 1.12 -11.39 2.32
C SER A 113 -0.12 -11.30 1.45
N GLY A 114 -0.26 -12.21 0.50
CA GLY A 114 -1.40 -12.22 -0.40
C GLY A 114 -1.23 -13.15 -1.58
N THR A 115 -2.21 -13.11 -2.46
CA THR A 115 -2.24 -13.86 -3.72
C THR A 115 -2.31 -12.88 -4.88
N PHE A 116 -1.41 -13.01 -5.83
CA PHE A 116 -1.42 -12.20 -7.03
C PHE A 116 -2.56 -12.61 -7.97
N SER A 117 -3.29 -11.65 -8.49
CA SER A 117 -4.30 -11.85 -9.51
C SER A 117 -3.85 -11.29 -10.87
N ARG A 118 -4.36 -11.90 -11.94
CA ARG A 118 -4.04 -11.55 -13.32
C ARG A 118 -4.35 -10.08 -13.68
N ALA A 119 -5.34 -9.50 -13.03
CA ALA A 119 -5.74 -8.12 -13.27
C ALA A 119 -4.65 -7.09 -12.94
N GLY A 120 -3.66 -7.47 -12.13
CA GLY A 120 -2.55 -6.60 -11.71
C GLY A 120 -1.26 -6.77 -12.50
N ALA A 121 -1.29 -7.23 -13.73
CA ALA A 121 -0.10 -7.51 -14.55
C ALA A 121 0.88 -6.33 -14.69
N THR A 122 0.41 -5.10 -14.45
CA THR A 122 1.25 -3.89 -14.47
C THR A 122 2.18 -3.76 -13.24
N MET A 123 1.94 -4.52 -12.19
CA MET A 123 2.68 -4.46 -10.92
C MET A 123 3.83 -5.47 -10.82
N GLY A 124 4.52 -5.75 -11.92
CA GLY A 124 5.79 -6.46 -11.87
C GLY A 124 5.77 -7.91 -12.32
N GLY A 125 4.76 -8.32 -13.09
CA GLY A 125 4.84 -9.57 -13.86
C GLY A 125 4.78 -10.85 -13.02
N LEU A 126 4.13 -10.84 -11.87
CA LEU A 126 3.87 -12.04 -11.09
C LEU A 126 2.85 -12.93 -11.81
N GLY A 127 3.07 -14.23 -11.80
CA GLY A 127 2.12 -15.19 -12.37
C GLY A 127 0.82 -15.23 -11.58
N ASP A 128 -0.32 -15.37 -12.30
CA ASP A 128 -1.64 -15.48 -11.69
C ASP A 128 -1.71 -16.65 -10.69
N GLY A 129 -2.26 -16.40 -9.51
CA GLY A 129 -2.32 -17.35 -8.40
C GLY A 129 -1.00 -17.54 -7.63
N SER A 130 0.06 -16.78 -7.95
CA SER A 130 1.28 -16.75 -7.13
C SER A 130 0.98 -16.16 -5.77
N THR A 131 1.51 -16.79 -4.72
CA THR A 131 1.41 -16.29 -3.35
C THR A 131 2.75 -15.71 -2.90
N PHE A 132 2.70 -14.72 -2.05
CA PHE A 132 3.84 -14.24 -1.27
C PHE A 132 3.47 -14.26 0.22
N ASP A 133 4.43 -14.56 1.03
CA ASP A 133 4.30 -14.61 2.48
C ASP A 133 4.89 -13.36 3.13
N GLU A 134 4.69 -13.26 4.45
CA GLU A 134 5.16 -12.11 5.21
C GLU A 134 6.68 -12.02 5.33
N ASP A 135 7.41 -13.09 5.09
CA ASP A 135 8.88 -13.06 5.15
C ASP A 135 9.53 -12.59 3.84
N SER A 136 8.78 -12.59 2.75
CA SER A 136 9.29 -12.26 1.42
C SER A 136 8.98 -10.83 0.94
N SER A 137 8.20 -10.06 1.69
CA SER A 137 7.62 -8.82 1.19
C SER A 137 7.57 -7.69 2.23
N TYR A 138 8.73 -7.15 2.57
CA TYR A 138 8.82 -5.98 3.44
C TYR A 138 8.59 -4.68 2.68
N CYS A 139 7.93 -3.75 3.36
CA CYS A 139 7.72 -2.37 2.92
C CYS A 139 8.03 -1.44 4.08
N LEU A 140 8.83 -0.42 3.82
CA LEU A 140 9.01 0.72 4.69
C LEU A 140 8.22 1.90 4.09
N CYS A 141 7.39 2.52 4.90
CA CYS A 141 6.67 3.74 4.54
C CYS A 141 6.99 4.80 5.59
N GLU A 142 7.46 5.96 5.14
CA GLU A 142 7.77 7.12 5.96
C GLU A 142 6.92 8.30 5.50
N CYS A 143 6.21 8.94 6.42
CA CYS A 143 5.29 10.02 6.11
C CYS A 143 5.49 11.23 7.02
N TYR A 144 5.38 12.41 6.43
CA TYR A 144 5.24 13.67 7.16
C TYR A 144 3.79 14.12 7.08
N VAL A 145 3.20 14.41 8.25
CA VAL A 145 1.80 14.80 8.40
C VAL A 145 1.71 16.18 9.03
N ASN A 146 1.12 17.11 8.32
CA ASN A 146 0.94 18.48 8.76
C ASN A 146 -0.50 18.95 8.55
N LYS A 147 -0.87 20.04 9.22
CA LYS A 147 -2.14 20.72 8.96
C LYS A 147 -2.03 21.58 7.71
N VAL A 148 -2.83 21.26 6.71
CA VAL A 148 -3.00 22.06 5.50
C VAL A 148 -4.45 22.55 5.49
N GLU A 149 -4.65 23.86 5.52
CA GLU A 149 -5.99 24.49 5.58
C GLU A 149 -6.86 23.97 6.75
N GLY A 150 -6.21 23.71 7.90
CA GLY A 150 -6.88 23.22 9.11
C GLY A 150 -7.18 21.72 9.14
N ARG A 151 -6.83 20.97 8.10
CA ARG A 151 -7.00 19.53 7.97
C ARG A 151 -5.65 18.82 8.04
N TRP A 152 -5.57 17.69 8.74
CA TRP A 152 -4.39 16.84 8.73
C TRP A 152 -4.17 16.22 7.35
N CYS A 153 -2.99 16.40 6.79
CA CYS A 153 -2.60 15.88 5.48
C CYS A 153 -1.24 15.21 5.55
N ILE A 154 -1.07 14.12 4.85
CA ILE A 154 0.24 13.59 4.48
C ILE A 154 0.81 14.55 3.44
N VAL A 155 1.83 15.30 3.80
CA VAL A 155 2.46 16.25 2.87
C VAL A 155 3.58 15.62 2.06
N SER A 156 4.20 14.58 2.61
CA SER A 156 5.24 13.81 1.93
C SER A 156 5.18 12.36 2.38
N GLU A 157 5.33 11.44 1.44
CA GLU A 157 5.38 10.01 1.67
C GLU A 157 6.52 9.39 0.89
N PHE A 158 7.28 8.52 1.53
CA PHE A 158 8.34 7.70 0.94
C PHE A 158 8.03 6.24 1.17
N VAL A 159 7.91 5.48 0.09
CA VAL A 159 7.64 4.04 0.14
C VAL A 159 8.79 3.27 -0.49
N VAL A 160 9.41 2.41 0.31
CA VAL A 160 10.53 1.56 -0.10
C VAL A 160 10.12 0.11 0.05
N ASN A 161 10.11 -0.62 -1.04
CA ASN A 161 9.76 -2.04 -1.06
C ASN A 161 10.98 -2.99 -1.03
N GLY A 162 12.18 -2.44 -1.15
CA GLY A 162 13.42 -3.22 -1.20
C GLY A 162 13.54 -4.08 -2.48
N GLN A 163 14.58 -3.86 -3.26
CA GLN A 163 14.77 -4.59 -4.52
C GLN A 163 14.87 -6.10 -4.35
N GLU A 164 15.39 -6.56 -3.22
CA GLU A 164 15.47 -7.99 -2.93
C GLU A 164 14.11 -8.61 -2.66
N ALA A 165 13.20 -7.87 -2.00
CA ALA A 165 11.81 -8.29 -1.84
C ALA A 165 11.10 -8.38 -3.19
N ILE A 166 11.35 -7.41 -4.09
CA ILE A 166 10.83 -7.44 -5.45
C ILE A 166 11.40 -8.64 -6.22
N ARG A 167 12.72 -8.88 -6.13
CA ARG A 167 13.35 -10.05 -6.76
C ARG A 167 12.79 -11.36 -6.26
N ARG A 168 12.59 -11.52 -4.95
CA ARG A 168 12.03 -12.74 -4.36
C ARG A 168 10.59 -12.96 -4.81
N ARG A 169 9.79 -11.90 -4.85
CA ARG A 169 8.45 -11.96 -5.43
C ARG A 169 8.49 -12.42 -6.88
N THR A 170 9.39 -11.87 -7.69
CA THR A 170 9.53 -12.23 -9.10
C THR A 170 10.19 -13.59 -9.33
N ALA A 171 11.10 -14.03 -8.46
CA ALA A 171 11.74 -15.33 -8.55
C ALA A 171 10.78 -16.50 -8.28
N ASN A 172 9.78 -16.29 -7.42
CA ASN A 172 8.75 -17.28 -7.13
C ASN A 172 7.57 -17.23 -8.10
N THR A 173 7.65 -16.40 -9.16
CA THR A 173 6.60 -16.33 -10.16
C THR A 173 6.55 -17.59 -11.01
N ARG A 174 5.38 -18.19 -11.06
CA ARG A 174 5.13 -19.27 -12.02
C ARG A 174 5.23 -18.76 -13.45
N PRO A 175 5.44 -19.66 -14.41
CA PRO A 175 5.78 -19.38 -15.83
C PRO A 175 4.80 -18.49 -16.62
N PHE A 176 3.78 -17.88 -16.01
CA PHE A 176 2.85 -17.03 -16.73
C PHE A 176 3.56 -15.85 -17.41
N CYS A 177 4.53 -15.24 -16.71
CA CYS A 177 5.36 -14.20 -17.31
C CYS A 177 6.28 -14.73 -18.41
N LYS A 178 6.78 -15.96 -18.27
CA LYS A 178 7.51 -16.64 -19.35
C LYS A 178 6.60 -16.85 -20.55
N THR A 179 5.37 -17.29 -20.34
CA THR A 179 4.41 -17.58 -21.42
C THR A 179 4.02 -16.30 -22.17
N ILE A 180 3.82 -15.16 -21.49
CA ILE A 180 3.58 -13.87 -22.14
C ILE A 180 4.82 -13.40 -22.90
N LEU A 181 5.99 -13.45 -22.29
CA LEU A 181 7.25 -13.07 -22.96
C LEU A 181 7.57 -13.99 -24.14
N GLU A 182 7.29 -15.28 -24.01
CA GLU A 182 7.44 -16.25 -25.09
C GLU A 182 6.41 -16.02 -26.21
N PHE A 183 5.18 -15.65 -25.85
CA PHE A 183 4.15 -15.26 -26.81
C PHE A 183 4.55 -14.02 -27.60
N TYR A 184 4.99 -12.94 -26.94
CA TYR A 184 5.48 -11.74 -27.63
C TYR A 184 6.73 -12.00 -28.47
N LYS A 185 7.68 -12.81 -27.98
CA LYS A 185 8.84 -13.23 -28.78
C LYS A 185 8.48 -14.12 -29.98
N GLY A 186 7.36 -14.82 -29.89
CA GLY A 186 6.79 -15.58 -31.00
C GLY A 186 6.26 -14.67 -32.11
N LEU A 187 5.53 -13.61 -31.74
CA LEU A 187 4.98 -12.63 -32.67
C LEU A 187 6.09 -11.85 -33.43
N GLU A 188 7.18 -11.48 -32.73
CA GLU A 188 8.34 -10.81 -33.36
C GLU A 188 9.07 -11.68 -34.40
N LYS A 189 8.89 -13.01 -34.36
CA LYS A 189 9.50 -13.94 -35.31
C LYS A 189 8.62 -14.23 -36.53
N GLU A 190 7.31 -13.95 -36.45
CA GLU A 190 6.39 -14.13 -37.54
C GLU A 190 6.39 -12.91 -38.51
N ASP A 191 6.87 -11.74 -38.03
CA ASP A 191 7.00 -10.51 -38.81
C ASP A 191 8.41 -10.33 -39.45
N SER A 192 9.28 -11.30 -39.36
CA SER A 192 10.64 -11.32 -39.92
C SER A 192 10.82 -12.41 -41.00
#